data_5c3f571d1cb701c1837c15f5452fe9cf
#
_entry.id   5c3f571d1cb701c1837c15f5452fe9cf
#
_cell.length_a   1.000
_cell.length_b   1.000
_cell.length_c   1.000
_cell.angle_alpha   90.00
_cell.angle_beta   90.00
_cell.angle_gamma   90.00
#
_symmetry.space_group_name_H-M   'P 1'
#
loop_
_entity.id
_entity.type
_entity.pdbx_description
1 polymer ?
#
loop_
_entity_poly.entity_id
_entity_poly.type
_entity_poly.pdbx_seq_one_letter_code
_entity_poly.pdbx_strand_id
1 'polypeptide(L)'
;MPSNQINYINKYNKNNYKMYQFRVKKTELDLINKLDNISNRNSYITNLILEDLNPSILSLKEIKERIKPVIEKYQIEDVYLFGSYARGEANRNSDIDIYCSSGNVKGLFERATMIQDFKDALQKDVDLVIIGSKMNPLFKQEIEKDMIKIC
;
A
#
# COMPACT_ATOMS: atom_id res chain seq x y z
N MET A 1 19.34 -25.33 31.47
CA MET A 1 19.00 -26.00 30.18
C MET A 1 20.11 -26.98 29.83
N PRO A 2 19.82 -28.18 29.29
CA PRO A 2 20.86 -29.14 28.88
C PRO A 2 21.74 -28.54 27.79
N SER A 3 23.05 -28.77 27.86
CA SER A 3 24.06 -28.24 26.92
C SER A 3 23.77 -28.54 25.44
N ASN A 4 23.13 -29.67 25.16
CA ASN A 4 22.72 -30.07 23.81
C ASN A 4 21.67 -29.15 23.18
N GLN A 5 20.75 -28.60 23.97
CA GLN A 5 19.70 -27.71 23.50
C GLN A 5 20.25 -26.32 23.13
N ILE A 6 21.22 -25.84 23.94
CA ILE A 6 21.91 -24.57 23.66
C ILE A 6 22.72 -24.68 22.36
N ASN A 7 23.42 -25.78 22.14
CA ASN A 7 24.21 -26.02 20.92
C ASN A 7 23.34 -26.11 19.68
N TYR A 8 22.16 -26.74 19.75
CA TYR A 8 21.19 -26.81 18.65
C TYR A 8 20.65 -25.42 18.30
N ILE A 9 20.24 -24.63 19.29
CA ILE A 9 19.72 -23.26 19.10
C ILE A 9 20.80 -22.37 18.45
N ASN A 10 22.04 -22.44 18.92
CA ASN A 10 23.14 -21.66 18.37
C ASN A 10 23.45 -22.03 16.92
N LYS A 11 23.43 -23.34 16.59
CA LYS A 11 23.63 -23.83 15.22
C LYS A 11 22.48 -23.40 14.30
N TYR A 12 21.24 -23.51 14.77
CA TYR A 12 20.06 -23.08 14.03
C TYR A 12 20.12 -21.58 13.73
N ASN A 13 20.42 -20.75 14.73
CA ASN A 13 20.52 -19.30 14.56
C ASN A 13 21.65 -18.92 13.58
N LYS A 14 22.81 -19.56 13.67
CA LYS A 14 23.92 -19.31 12.75
C LYS A 14 23.59 -19.61 11.29
N ASN A 15 22.78 -20.62 11.04
CA ASN A 15 22.43 -21.03 9.69
C ASN A 15 21.24 -20.26 9.08
N ASN A 16 20.34 -19.76 9.94
CA ASN A 16 19.08 -19.17 9.48
C ASN A 16 19.00 -17.65 9.69
N TYR A 17 19.88 -17.07 10.48
CA TYR A 17 19.85 -15.64 10.78
C TYR A 17 21.21 -14.99 10.56
N LYS A 18 21.20 -13.82 9.92
CA LYS A 18 22.35 -12.93 9.88
C LYS A 18 22.14 -11.82 10.91
N MET A 19 23.08 -11.65 11.81
CA MET A 19 23.00 -10.62 12.83
C MET A 19 23.52 -9.29 12.28
N TYR A 20 22.74 -8.22 12.49
CA TYR A 20 23.13 -6.84 12.26
C TYR A 20 23.10 -6.09 13.58
N GLN A 21 24.06 -5.20 13.81
CA GLN A 21 24.13 -4.36 15.00
C GLN A 21 24.16 -2.89 14.57
N PHE A 22 23.41 -2.06 15.26
CA PHE A 22 23.47 -0.61 15.11
C PHE A 22 23.68 0.05 16.48
N ARG A 23 24.20 1.28 16.44
CA ARG A 23 24.47 2.07 17.64
C ARG A 23 23.70 3.38 17.55
N VAL A 24 23.07 3.79 18.65
CA VAL A 24 22.37 5.06 18.77
C VAL A 24 23.24 6.01 19.60
N LYS A 25 23.36 7.26 19.17
CA LYS A 25 24.07 8.27 19.96
C LYS A 25 23.28 8.59 21.21
N LYS A 26 23.98 8.78 22.32
CA LYS A 26 23.35 9.11 23.62
C LYS A 26 22.57 10.44 23.60
N THR A 27 22.83 11.30 22.62
CA THR A 27 22.15 12.58 22.42
C THR A 27 20.80 12.44 21.68
N GLU A 28 20.51 11.28 21.08
CA GLU A 28 19.25 11.01 20.33
C GLU A 28 18.19 10.43 21.29
N LEU A 29 17.77 11.26 22.27
CA LEU A 29 16.90 10.84 23.37
C LEU A 29 15.54 10.30 22.90
N ASP A 30 14.93 10.93 21.89
CA ASP A 30 13.63 10.50 21.38
C ASP A 30 13.70 9.12 20.72
N LEU A 31 14.78 8.84 20.00
CA LEU A 31 15.02 7.53 19.40
C LEU A 31 15.28 6.47 20.47
N ILE A 32 16.05 6.79 21.49
CA ILE A 32 16.31 5.90 22.64
C ILE A 32 15.00 5.58 23.34
N ASN A 33 14.22 6.59 23.71
CA ASN A 33 12.93 6.43 24.38
C ASN A 33 11.97 5.57 23.54
N LYS A 34 11.91 5.80 22.23
CA LYS A 34 11.10 4.99 21.32
C LYS A 34 11.53 3.52 21.35
N LEU A 35 12.82 3.25 21.20
CA LEU A 35 13.35 1.88 21.17
C LEU A 35 13.20 1.16 22.51
N ASP A 36 13.35 1.87 23.64
CA ASP A 36 13.22 1.27 24.97
C ASP A 36 11.78 0.86 25.30
N ASN A 37 10.80 1.56 24.73
CA ASN A 37 9.38 1.25 24.90
C ASN A 37 8.84 0.17 23.94
N ILE A 38 9.67 -0.38 23.05
CA ILE A 38 9.25 -1.43 22.11
C ILE A 38 9.61 -2.81 22.68
N SER A 39 8.62 -3.67 22.85
CA SER A 39 8.79 -5.02 23.39
C SER A 39 9.62 -5.95 22.47
N ASN A 40 9.46 -5.82 21.15
CA ASN A 40 10.21 -6.59 20.15
C ASN A 40 10.87 -5.66 19.12
N ARG A 41 12.06 -5.15 19.47
CA ARG A 41 12.83 -4.23 18.63
C ARG A 41 13.23 -4.83 17.28
N ASN A 42 13.55 -6.13 17.24
CA ASN A 42 13.93 -6.79 16.00
C ASN A 42 12.77 -6.82 15.01
N SER A 43 11.59 -7.23 15.44
CA SER A 43 10.39 -7.23 14.60
C SER A 43 10.04 -5.82 14.12
N TYR A 44 10.12 -4.83 15.02
CA TYR A 44 9.85 -3.43 14.67
C TYR A 44 10.79 -2.91 13.57
N ILE A 45 12.11 -3.10 13.76
CA ILE A 45 13.11 -2.64 12.77
C ILE A 45 12.98 -3.42 11.45
N THR A 46 12.76 -4.74 11.53
CA THR A 46 12.55 -5.56 10.32
C THR A 46 11.35 -5.07 9.53
N ASN A 47 10.24 -4.77 10.20
CA ASN A 47 9.04 -4.25 9.53
C ASN A 47 9.29 -2.88 8.87
N LEU A 48 10.00 -1.96 9.54
CA LEU A 48 10.37 -0.67 8.95
C LEU A 48 11.23 -0.85 7.69
N ILE A 49 12.19 -1.78 7.70
CA ILE A 49 13.03 -2.07 6.53
C ILE A 49 12.20 -2.70 5.41
N LEU A 50 11.30 -3.64 5.74
CA LEU A 50 10.41 -4.24 4.76
C LEU A 50 9.45 -3.21 4.15
N GLU A 51 9.04 -2.22 4.92
CA GLU A 51 8.26 -1.07 4.44
C GLU A 51 9.06 -0.18 3.48
N ASP A 52 10.33 0.06 3.78
CA ASP A 52 11.22 0.84 2.92
C ASP A 52 11.53 0.11 1.61
N LEU A 53 11.74 -1.22 1.68
CA LEU A 53 11.97 -2.05 0.49
C LEU A 53 10.73 -2.23 -0.39
N ASN A 54 9.54 -2.27 0.23
CA ASN A 54 8.25 -2.40 -0.44
C ASN A 54 7.28 -1.39 0.18
N PRO A 55 7.35 -0.13 -0.22
CA PRO A 55 6.48 0.89 0.33
C PRO A 55 5.02 0.49 0.08
N SER A 56 4.32 0.21 1.17
CA SER A 56 2.90 -0.19 1.11
C SER A 56 1.98 0.99 0.79
N ILE A 57 2.52 2.22 0.86
CA ILE A 57 1.82 3.44 0.50
C ILE A 57 2.43 3.95 -0.81
N LEU A 58 1.64 3.90 -1.88
CA LEU A 58 2.07 4.40 -3.18
C LEU A 58 1.93 5.92 -3.23
N SER A 59 2.90 6.60 -3.80
CA SER A 59 2.76 8.01 -4.15
C SER A 59 1.78 8.19 -5.32
N LEU A 60 1.21 9.38 -5.48
CA LEU A 60 0.34 9.71 -6.62
C LEU A 60 1.05 9.48 -7.97
N LYS A 61 2.36 9.74 -8.01
CA LYS A 61 3.19 9.51 -9.20
C LYS A 61 3.28 8.02 -9.53
N GLU A 62 3.55 7.18 -8.54
CA GLU A 62 3.63 5.72 -8.73
C GLU A 62 2.28 5.13 -9.14
N ILE A 63 1.18 5.58 -8.51
CA ILE A 63 -0.17 5.16 -8.91
C ILE A 63 -0.39 5.48 -10.39
N LYS A 64 -0.14 6.72 -10.80
CA LYS A 64 -0.31 7.16 -12.19
C LYS A 64 0.52 6.33 -13.16
N GLU A 65 1.78 6.07 -12.86
CA GLU A 65 2.67 5.28 -13.71
C GLU A 65 2.21 3.82 -13.82
N ARG A 66 1.81 3.21 -12.69
CA ARG A 66 1.39 1.81 -12.66
C ARG A 66 0.05 1.54 -13.36
N ILE A 67 -0.91 2.46 -13.29
CA ILE A 67 -2.22 2.27 -13.92
C ILE A 67 -2.24 2.63 -15.42
N LYS A 68 -1.20 3.28 -15.92
CA LYS A 68 -1.13 3.70 -17.33
C LYS A 68 -1.43 2.56 -18.32
N PRO A 69 -0.85 1.35 -18.22
CA PRO A 69 -1.19 0.24 -19.11
C PRO A 69 -2.66 -0.18 -19.05
N VAL A 70 -3.28 -0.09 -17.85
CA VAL A 70 -4.70 -0.40 -17.68
C VAL A 70 -5.57 0.63 -18.36
N ILE A 71 -5.25 1.92 -18.21
CA ILE A 71 -5.95 3.03 -18.87
C ILE A 71 -5.90 2.87 -20.38
N GLU A 72 -4.73 2.58 -20.94
CA GLU A 72 -4.54 2.36 -22.38
C GLU A 72 -5.34 1.15 -22.88
N LYS A 73 -5.27 0.02 -22.14
CA LYS A 73 -6.00 -1.22 -22.48
C LYS A 73 -7.51 -1.01 -22.59
N TYR A 74 -8.10 -0.29 -21.66
CA TYR A 74 -9.54 -0.05 -21.59
C TYR A 74 -9.99 1.27 -22.19
N GLN A 75 -9.07 2.08 -22.73
CA GLN A 75 -9.35 3.39 -23.32
C GLN A 75 -10.11 4.31 -22.35
N ILE A 76 -9.63 4.39 -21.12
CA ILE A 76 -10.23 5.20 -20.06
C ILE A 76 -9.78 6.66 -20.25
N GLU A 77 -10.73 7.59 -20.36
CA GLU A 77 -10.43 9.01 -20.61
C GLU A 77 -10.20 9.80 -19.33
N ASP A 78 -11.00 9.52 -18.30
CA ASP A 78 -10.94 10.23 -17.03
C ASP A 78 -10.71 9.27 -15.87
N VAL A 79 -9.67 9.53 -15.07
CA VAL A 79 -9.37 8.80 -13.86
C VAL A 79 -9.09 9.76 -12.71
N TYR A 80 -9.80 9.58 -11.62
CA TYR A 80 -9.66 10.33 -10.39
C TYR A 80 -9.38 9.38 -9.23
N LEU A 81 -8.54 9.80 -8.31
CA LEU A 81 -8.45 9.23 -6.97
C LEU A 81 -9.38 10.00 -6.03
N PHE A 82 -9.98 9.30 -5.08
CA PHE A 82 -10.70 9.89 -3.97
C PHE A 82 -10.34 9.18 -2.65
N GLY A 83 -11.02 9.49 -1.56
CA GLY A 83 -10.79 8.83 -0.29
C GLY A 83 -9.41 9.11 0.33
N SER A 84 -8.86 8.13 1.05
CA SER A 84 -7.68 8.31 1.88
C SER A 84 -6.42 8.72 1.10
N TYR A 85 -6.24 8.19 -0.10
CA TYR A 85 -5.11 8.54 -0.95
C TYR A 85 -5.19 9.97 -1.48
N ALA A 86 -6.39 10.44 -1.83
CA ALA A 86 -6.59 11.81 -2.29
C ALA A 86 -6.36 12.83 -1.16
N ARG A 87 -6.77 12.50 0.06
CA ARG A 87 -6.60 13.35 1.24
C ARG A 87 -5.20 13.31 1.86
N GLY A 88 -4.32 12.41 1.39
CA GLY A 88 -2.99 12.20 1.98
C GLY A 88 -3.03 11.50 3.35
N GLU A 89 -4.11 10.79 3.66
CA GLU A 89 -4.34 10.06 4.90
C GLU A 89 -4.11 8.54 4.75
N ALA A 90 -3.69 8.09 3.56
CA ALA A 90 -3.49 6.69 3.27
C ALA A 90 -2.45 6.06 4.22
N ASN A 91 -2.72 4.85 4.62
CA ASN A 91 -1.81 4.00 5.37
C ASN A 91 -1.59 2.68 4.61
N ARG A 92 -0.74 1.79 5.17
CA ARG A 92 -0.40 0.52 4.50
C ARG A 92 -1.59 -0.40 4.22
N ASN A 93 -2.66 -0.31 5.01
CA ASN A 93 -3.86 -1.12 4.87
C ASN A 93 -4.95 -0.42 4.05
N SER A 94 -4.70 0.81 3.60
CA SER A 94 -5.64 1.55 2.77
C SER A 94 -5.72 0.91 1.39
N ASP A 95 -6.95 0.70 0.93
CA ASP A 95 -7.30 0.47 -0.47
C ASP A 95 -7.13 1.74 -1.29
N ILE A 96 -7.17 1.60 -2.59
CA ILE A 96 -7.08 2.72 -3.53
C ILE A 96 -8.46 2.93 -4.15
N ASP A 97 -9.06 4.06 -3.83
CA ASP A 97 -10.37 4.45 -4.32
C ASP A 97 -10.24 5.17 -5.67
N ILE A 98 -10.77 4.56 -6.74
CA ILE A 98 -10.71 5.08 -8.11
C ILE A 98 -12.10 5.40 -8.62
N TYR A 99 -12.27 6.60 -9.16
CA TYR A 99 -13.45 7.04 -9.87
C TYR A 99 -13.09 7.31 -11.34
N CYS A 100 -13.61 6.54 -12.28
CA CYS A 100 -13.18 6.64 -13.68
C CYS A 100 -14.31 6.48 -14.67
N SER A 101 -14.08 6.91 -15.94
CA SER A 101 -14.95 6.60 -17.06
C SER A 101 -14.93 5.11 -17.39
N SER A 102 -15.99 4.60 -18.01
CA SER A 102 -16.10 3.17 -18.35
C SER A 102 -15.16 2.73 -19.46
N GLY A 103 -14.61 3.68 -20.21
CA GLY A 103 -13.84 3.36 -21.40
C GLY A 103 -14.64 2.50 -22.38
N ASN A 104 -14.03 1.45 -22.92
CA ASN A 104 -14.67 0.51 -23.85
C ASN A 104 -15.32 -0.71 -23.14
N VAL A 105 -15.43 -0.71 -21.82
CA VAL A 105 -16.01 -1.79 -20.99
C VAL A 105 -17.52 -1.80 -21.14
N LYS A 106 -18.10 -2.94 -21.59
CA LYS A 106 -19.54 -3.03 -21.91
C LYS A 106 -20.33 -3.96 -20.97
N GLY A 107 -19.66 -4.80 -20.18
CA GLY A 107 -20.35 -5.82 -19.39
C GLY A 107 -19.74 -6.04 -18.02
N LEU A 108 -20.47 -6.82 -17.19
CA LEU A 108 -20.04 -7.10 -15.82
C LEU A 108 -18.73 -7.89 -15.76
N PHE A 109 -18.51 -8.82 -16.69
CA PHE A 109 -17.27 -9.60 -16.77
C PHE A 109 -16.06 -8.74 -17.10
N GLU A 110 -16.19 -7.86 -18.12
CA GLU A 110 -15.12 -6.95 -18.48
C GLU A 110 -14.82 -5.96 -17.35
N ARG A 111 -15.86 -5.52 -16.65
CA ARG A 111 -15.70 -4.67 -15.46
C ARG A 111 -14.93 -5.38 -14.35
N ALA A 112 -15.27 -6.63 -14.05
CA ALA A 112 -14.55 -7.42 -13.06
C ALA A 112 -13.08 -7.63 -13.43
N THR A 113 -12.81 -7.89 -14.73
CA THR A 113 -11.45 -8.01 -15.25
C THR A 113 -10.69 -6.70 -15.14
N MET A 114 -11.32 -5.57 -15.45
CA MET A 114 -10.71 -4.24 -15.31
C MET A 114 -10.34 -3.93 -13.85
N ILE A 115 -11.21 -4.26 -12.90
CA ILE A 115 -10.92 -4.12 -11.46
C ILE A 115 -9.70 -4.97 -11.08
N GLN A 116 -9.65 -6.22 -11.57
CA GLN A 116 -8.52 -7.10 -11.29
C GLN A 116 -7.22 -6.58 -11.89
N ASP A 117 -7.25 -6.06 -13.12
CA ASP A 117 -6.08 -5.45 -13.76
C ASP A 117 -5.56 -4.23 -12.96
N PHE A 118 -6.45 -3.41 -12.40
CA PHE A 118 -6.05 -2.32 -11.51
C PHE A 118 -5.40 -2.86 -10.23
N LYS A 119 -5.98 -3.88 -9.59
CA LYS A 119 -5.39 -4.53 -8.41
C LYS A 119 -4.01 -5.11 -8.71
N ASP A 120 -3.86 -5.78 -9.82
CA ASP A 120 -2.59 -6.38 -10.25
C ASP A 120 -1.53 -5.31 -10.55
N ALA A 121 -1.91 -4.22 -11.20
CA ALA A 121 -1.00 -3.11 -11.50
C ALA A 121 -0.53 -2.37 -10.23
N LEU A 122 -1.45 -2.15 -9.29
CA LEU A 122 -1.19 -1.40 -8.07
C LEU A 122 -0.62 -2.27 -6.94
N GLN A 123 -0.81 -3.60 -7.00
CA GLN A 123 -0.47 -4.55 -5.93
C GLN A 123 -1.16 -4.17 -4.61
N LYS A 124 -2.41 -3.68 -4.70
CA LYS A 124 -3.26 -3.27 -3.59
C LYS A 124 -4.72 -3.56 -3.91
N ASP A 125 -5.55 -3.57 -2.89
CA ASP A 125 -6.99 -3.56 -3.08
C ASP A 125 -7.44 -2.25 -3.71
N VAL A 126 -8.42 -2.35 -4.59
CA VAL A 126 -8.95 -1.22 -5.36
C VAL A 126 -10.47 -1.22 -5.26
N ASP A 127 -11.03 -0.09 -4.86
CA ASP A 127 -12.44 0.22 -4.99
C ASP A 127 -12.68 1.08 -6.23
N LEU A 128 -13.39 0.50 -7.22
CA LEU A 128 -13.62 1.14 -8.51
C LEU A 128 -15.08 1.59 -8.65
N VAL A 129 -15.26 2.87 -8.84
CA VAL A 129 -16.53 3.51 -9.15
C VAL A 129 -16.50 4.06 -10.58
N ILE A 130 -17.50 3.66 -11.40
CA ILE A 130 -17.59 4.13 -12.78
C ILE A 130 -18.48 5.36 -12.88
N ILE A 131 -18.00 6.39 -13.59
CA ILE A 131 -18.74 7.62 -13.89
C ILE A 131 -20.04 7.26 -14.64
N GLY A 132 -21.14 7.87 -14.22
CA GLY A 132 -22.45 7.62 -14.81
C GLY A 132 -23.18 6.37 -14.27
N SER A 133 -22.58 5.59 -13.39
CA SER A 133 -23.31 4.54 -12.67
C SER A 133 -24.40 5.15 -11.76
N LYS A 134 -25.52 4.42 -11.57
CA LYS A 134 -26.56 4.82 -10.60
C LYS A 134 -25.94 4.81 -9.20
N MET A 135 -25.65 5.98 -8.68
CA MET A 135 -24.97 6.22 -7.43
C MET A 135 -25.87 7.08 -6.52
N ASN A 136 -25.78 6.86 -5.21
CA ASN A 136 -26.42 7.75 -4.27
C ASN A 136 -25.88 9.18 -4.43
N PRO A 137 -26.73 10.21 -4.58
CA PRO A 137 -26.30 11.60 -4.77
C PRO A 137 -25.37 12.12 -3.66
N LEU A 138 -25.59 11.70 -2.41
CA LEU A 138 -24.74 12.08 -1.27
C LEU A 138 -23.33 11.48 -1.42
N PHE A 139 -23.24 10.22 -1.83
CA PHE A 139 -21.94 9.56 -2.06
C PHE A 139 -21.19 10.20 -3.23
N LYS A 140 -21.88 10.60 -4.29
CA LYS A 140 -21.30 11.36 -5.39
C LYS A 140 -20.71 12.69 -4.92
N GLN A 141 -21.45 13.44 -4.10
CA GLN A 141 -20.97 14.69 -3.52
C GLN A 141 -19.73 14.48 -2.63
N GLU A 142 -19.67 13.36 -1.91
CA GLU A 142 -18.50 13.02 -1.09
C GLU A 142 -17.26 12.78 -1.93
N ILE A 143 -17.37 12.00 -3.01
CA ILE A 143 -16.27 11.76 -3.96
C ILE A 143 -15.79 13.09 -4.57
N GLU A 144 -16.71 13.94 -5.01
CA GLU A 144 -16.40 15.20 -5.70
C GLU A 144 -15.73 16.25 -4.80
N LYS A 145 -15.76 16.11 -3.47
CA LYS A 145 -15.13 17.06 -2.54
C LYS A 145 -13.62 17.00 -2.53
N ASP A 146 -13.06 15.79 -2.61
CA ASP A 146 -11.64 15.55 -2.39
C ASP A 146 -10.96 14.78 -3.54
N MET A 147 -11.68 14.52 -4.65
CA MET A 147 -11.12 13.80 -5.78
C MET A 147 -10.01 14.57 -6.47
N ILE A 148 -8.95 13.85 -6.83
CA ILE A 148 -7.78 14.36 -7.55
C ILE A 148 -7.74 13.71 -8.93
N LYS A 149 -7.75 14.50 -10.00
CA LYS A 149 -7.55 13.97 -11.35
C LYS A 149 -6.12 13.47 -11.52
N ILE A 150 -5.97 12.23 -11.97
CA ILE A 150 -4.67 11.61 -12.21
C ILE A 150 -4.40 11.29 -13.68
N CYS A 151 -5.45 11.20 -14.50
CA CYS A 151 -5.35 11.09 -15.96
C CYS A 151 -6.55 11.73 -16.63
#